data_5771f5b930fedef3830a3937e2544d06
#
_entry.id   5771f5b930fedef3830a3937e2544d06
#
_cell.length_a   1.000
_cell.length_b   1.000
_cell.length_c   1.000
_cell.angle_alpha   90.00
_cell.angle_beta   90.00
_cell.angle_gamma   90.00
#
_symmetry.space_group_name_H-M   'P 1'
#
loop_
_entity.id
_entity.type
_entity.pdbx_description
1 polymer ?
#
loop_
_entity_poly.entity_id
_entity_poly.type
_entity_poly.pdbx_seq_one_letter_code
_entity_poly.pdbx_strand_id
1 'polypeptide(L)'
;MSRPLLQLALDHTNLQAAQHDVALLQESVDIVEAGTILCLTEGLAAVKALRTQCPNKIIVADWKVADAGETLAQQAFGAGANWMTIICAAPLATVEKGHGVAQSCGGEIQMELFGNWTLDDARDWYRVGVRQAIYHRGRDAQASGQQWGEADLARMKALSDIGLELSITGGITPADLPLFRDINVKAFIAGRALAGAQNPTQVASEFHAQINAIWGAQYA
;
A
#
# COMPACT_ATOMS: atom_id res chain seq x y z
N MET A 1 -1.55 -16.27 -9.29
CA MET A 1 -1.26 -15.12 -8.40
C MET A 1 0.11 -14.61 -8.77
N SER A 2 0.31 -13.31 -8.98
CA SER A 2 1.64 -12.75 -9.25
C SER A 2 2.52 -12.80 -7.99
N ARG A 3 3.84 -12.75 -8.16
CA ARG A 3 4.77 -12.60 -7.04
C ARG A 3 4.48 -11.28 -6.32
N PRO A 4 4.28 -11.28 -4.98
CA PRO A 4 4.08 -10.04 -4.23
C PRO A 4 5.27 -9.09 -4.35
N LEU A 5 4.98 -7.79 -4.30
CA LEU A 5 5.95 -6.71 -4.30
C LEU A 5 6.31 -6.29 -2.87
N LEU A 6 7.47 -5.65 -2.69
CA LEU A 6 7.87 -5.01 -1.43
C LEU A 6 7.72 -3.50 -1.56
N GLN A 7 6.95 -2.91 -0.65
CA GLN A 7 6.65 -1.48 -0.60
C GLN A 7 7.26 -0.82 0.63
N LEU A 8 8.00 0.27 0.42
CA LEU A 8 8.53 1.12 1.48
C LEU A 8 7.54 2.25 1.78
N ALA A 9 6.99 2.28 2.99
CA ALA A 9 6.13 3.36 3.46
C ALA A 9 6.93 4.40 4.24
N LEU A 10 6.87 5.66 3.80
CA LEU A 10 7.62 6.79 4.36
C LEU A 10 6.69 7.70 5.17
N ASP A 11 6.65 7.47 6.47
CA ASP A 11 5.84 8.25 7.43
C ASP A 11 6.69 9.28 8.21
N HIS A 12 7.61 9.91 7.53
CA HIS A 12 8.46 10.95 8.08
C HIS A 12 7.71 12.29 8.24
N THR A 13 8.19 13.14 9.12
CA THR A 13 7.64 14.49 9.35
C THR A 13 8.39 15.56 8.54
N ASN A 14 9.33 15.17 7.68
CA ASN A 14 10.02 16.07 6.76
C ASN A 14 10.55 15.30 5.55
N LEU A 15 10.64 16.00 4.44
CA LEU A 15 11.01 15.43 3.15
C LEU A 15 12.47 14.95 3.10
N GLN A 16 13.38 15.66 3.76
CA GLN A 16 14.81 15.31 3.75
C GLN A 16 15.06 13.94 4.37
N ALA A 17 14.43 13.64 5.50
CA ALA A 17 14.53 12.33 6.15
C ALA A 17 13.95 11.22 5.27
N ALA A 18 12.79 11.46 4.63
CA ALA A 18 12.19 10.52 3.71
C ALA A 18 13.10 10.23 2.50
N GLN A 19 13.67 11.27 1.90
CA GLN A 19 14.59 11.12 0.76
C GLN A 19 15.91 10.41 1.14
N HIS A 20 16.37 10.57 2.37
CA HIS A 20 17.53 9.83 2.89
C HIS A 20 17.25 8.32 2.90
N ASP A 21 16.12 7.89 3.46
CA ASP A 21 15.77 6.47 3.52
C ASP A 21 15.50 5.89 2.13
N VAL A 22 14.90 6.67 1.22
CA VAL A 22 14.77 6.28 -0.18
C VAL A 22 16.13 6.04 -0.82
N ALA A 23 17.10 6.92 -0.61
CA ALA A 23 18.44 6.76 -1.17
C ALA A 23 19.12 5.46 -0.74
N LEU A 24 18.83 4.98 0.48
CA LEU A 24 19.34 3.72 1.01
C LEU A 24 18.59 2.50 0.48
N LEU A 25 17.29 2.61 0.22
CA LEU A 25 16.39 1.46 0.03
C LEU A 25 15.81 1.34 -1.38
N GLN A 26 15.88 2.36 -2.25
CA GLN A 26 15.20 2.35 -3.55
C GLN A 26 15.56 1.14 -4.43
N GLU A 27 16.80 0.64 -4.37
CA GLU A 27 17.21 -0.53 -5.14
C GLU A 27 16.74 -1.85 -4.53
N SER A 28 16.31 -1.81 -3.26
CA SER A 28 15.87 -2.97 -2.49
C SER A 28 14.36 -3.09 -2.36
N VAL A 29 13.58 -2.18 -2.95
CA VAL A 29 12.11 -2.19 -2.89
C VAL A 29 11.52 -2.00 -4.29
N ASP A 30 10.29 -2.47 -4.48
CA ASP A 30 9.58 -2.36 -5.76
C ASP A 30 8.73 -1.08 -5.83
N ILE A 31 8.22 -0.64 -4.68
CA ILE A 31 7.26 0.46 -4.53
C ILE A 31 7.75 1.42 -3.45
N VAL A 32 7.58 2.74 -3.69
CA VAL A 32 7.86 3.79 -2.71
C VAL A 32 6.59 4.59 -2.45
N GLU A 33 6.24 4.72 -1.18
CA GLU A 33 5.00 5.37 -0.75
C GLU A 33 5.29 6.68 0.00
N ALA A 34 4.69 7.76 -0.48
CA ALA A 34 4.51 8.98 0.31
C ALA A 34 3.40 8.73 1.33
N GLY A 35 3.78 8.35 2.55
CA GLY A 35 2.85 8.02 3.63
C GLY A 35 2.00 9.21 4.07
N THR A 36 0.89 8.96 4.74
CA THR A 36 -0.08 9.98 5.14
C THR A 36 0.57 11.09 5.96
N ILE A 37 1.47 10.76 6.90
CA ILE A 37 2.14 11.76 7.74
C ILE A 37 3.03 12.67 6.89
N LEU A 38 3.82 12.10 5.99
CA LEU A 38 4.68 12.87 5.09
C LEU A 38 3.85 13.78 4.17
N CYS A 39 2.75 13.28 3.64
CA CYS A 39 1.85 14.06 2.77
C CYS A 39 1.14 15.19 3.53
N LEU A 40 0.80 15.01 4.80
CA LEU A 40 0.20 16.06 5.62
C LEU A 40 1.19 17.18 5.96
N THR A 41 2.47 16.87 6.08
CA THR A 41 3.51 17.87 6.38
C THR A 41 4.05 18.57 5.14
N GLU A 42 4.22 17.85 4.03
CA GLU A 42 4.92 18.34 2.83
C GLU A 42 3.98 18.52 1.60
N GLY A 43 2.74 18.07 1.71
CA GLY A 43 1.74 18.17 0.64
C GLY A 43 2.18 17.44 -0.63
N LEU A 44 1.84 18.02 -1.78
CA LEU A 44 2.18 17.49 -3.10
C LEU A 44 3.69 17.40 -3.35
N ALA A 45 4.50 18.19 -2.64
CA ALA A 45 5.95 18.17 -2.79
C ALA A 45 6.53 16.79 -2.44
N ALA A 46 5.94 16.08 -1.47
CA ALA A 46 6.34 14.72 -1.12
C ALA A 46 6.28 13.79 -2.34
N VAL A 47 5.13 13.70 -3.00
CA VAL A 47 4.93 12.81 -4.16
C VAL A 47 5.86 13.19 -5.32
N LYS A 48 5.97 14.50 -5.64
CA LYS A 48 6.85 14.99 -6.70
C LYS A 48 8.31 14.67 -6.46
N ALA A 49 8.78 14.84 -5.23
CA ALA A 49 10.17 14.56 -4.86
C ALA A 49 10.49 13.06 -4.96
N LEU A 50 9.60 12.18 -4.47
CA LEU A 50 9.77 10.74 -4.59
C LEU A 50 9.73 10.27 -6.05
N ARG A 51 8.83 10.83 -6.88
CA ARG A 51 8.83 10.55 -8.33
C ARG A 51 10.15 10.97 -8.99
N THR A 52 10.68 12.14 -8.64
CA THR A 52 11.95 12.63 -9.18
C THR A 52 13.13 11.73 -8.78
N GLN A 53 13.16 11.28 -7.53
CA GLN A 53 14.21 10.42 -7.00
C GLN A 53 14.11 8.97 -7.52
N CYS A 54 12.89 8.48 -7.74
CA CYS A 54 12.60 7.11 -8.14
C CYS A 54 11.78 7.07 -9.46
N PRO A 55 12.36 7.49 -10.59
CA PRO A 55 11.59 7.67 -11.86
C PRO A 55 10.96 6.37 -12.37
N ASN A 56 11.56 5.21 -12.07
CA ASN A 56 11.15 3.90 -12.57
C ASN A 56 10.40 3.04 -11.54
N LYS A 57 10.17 3.55 -10.33
CA LYS A 57 9.43 2.82 -9.29
C LYS A 57 7.94 3.16 -9.32
N ILE A 58 7.12 2.29 -8.80
CA ILE A 58 5.73 2.61 -8.47
C ILE A 58 5.74 3.59 -7.30
N ILE A 59 5.07 4.73 -7.46
CA ILE A 59 4.90 5.74 -6.40
C ILE A 59 3.46 5.71 -5.93
N VAL A 60 3.27 5.63 -4.62
CA VAL A 60 1.96 5.65 -3.97
C VAL A 60 1.76 6.97 -3.22
N ALA A 61 0.62 7.61 -3.45
CA ALA A 61 0.13 8.73 -2.65
C ALA A 61 -0.85 8.21 -1.60
N ASP A 62 -0.39 8.04 -0.35
CA ASP A 62 -1.21 7.51 0.74
C ASP A 62 -2.02 8.63 1.43
N TRP A 63 -3.05 9.11 0.73
CA TRP A 63 -3.86 10.26 1.15
C TRP A 63 -5.12 9.88 1.89
N LYS A 64 -5.51 8.62 1.86
CA LYS A 64 -6.73 8.13 2.53
C LYS A 64 -7.93 9.02 2.19
N VAL A 65 -8.09 9.32 0.90
CA VAL A 65 -9.12 10.23 0.39
C VAL A 65 -10.49 9.81 0.89
N ALA A 66 -11.23 10.75 1.50
CA ALA A 66 -12.58 10.50 2.01
C ALA A 66 -13.67 11.21 1.18
N ASP A 67 -13.30 12.24 0.40
CA ASP A 67 -14.18 13.03 -0.46
C ASP A 67 -13.39 13.69 -1.58
N ALA A 68 -14.04 14.37 -2.53
CA ALA A 68 -13.40 15.06 -3.66
C ALA A 68 -12.50 14.17 -4.52
N GLY A 69 -12.90 12.91 -4.74
CA GLY A 69 -12.11 11.87 -5.40
C GLY A 69 -11.50 12.28 -6.74
N GLU A 70 -12.26 12.98 -7.60
CA GLU A 70 -11.77 13.46 -8.89
C GLU A 70 -10.62 14.47 -8.74
N THR A 71 -10.82 15.51 -7.91
CA THR A 71 -9.84 16.59 -7.71
C THR A 71 -8.55 16.07 -7.10
N LEU A 72 -8.67 15.23 -6.05
CA LEU A 72 -7.50 14.69 -5.37
C LEU A 72 -6.75 13.67 -6.24
N ALA A 73 -7.46 12.86 -7.01
CA ALA A 73 -6.83 11.94 -7.96
C ALA A 73 -6.06 12.71 -9.05
N GLN A 74 -6.65 13.78 -9.62
CA GLN A 74 -5.93 14.62 -10.58
C GLN A 74 -4.64 15.21 -9.99
N GLN A 75 -4.67 15.61 -8.73
CA GLN A 75 -3.47 16.12 -8.05
C GLN A 75 -2.43 15.03 -7.79
N ALA A 76 -2.85 13.85 -7.31
CA ALA A 76 -1.95 12.75 -7.01
C ALA A 76 -1.23 12.24 -8.27
N PHE A 77 -1.99 11.92 -9.31
CA PHE A 77 -1.44 11.43 -10.57
C PHE A 77 -0.66 12.52 -11.33
N GLY A 78 -1.13 13.77 -11.30
CA GLY A 78 -0.41 14.92 -11.83
C GLY A 78 0.91 15.22 -11.10
N ALA A 79 1.05 14.81 -9.84
CA ALA A 79 2.30 14.88 -9.08
C ALA A 79 3.24 13.69 -9.38
N GLY A 80 2.78 12.68 -10.12
CA GLY A 80 3.57 11.53 -10.53
C GLY A 80 3.31 10.24 -9.72
N ALA A 81 2.23 10.18 -8.93
CA ALA A 81 1.79 8.92 -8.32
C ALA A 81 1.34 7.93 -9.40
N ASN A 82 1.56 6.64 -9.16
CA ASN A 82 0.97 5.54 -9.92
C ASN A 82 -0.28 5.03 -9.22
N TRP A 83 -0.30 5.06 -7.88
CA TRP A 83 -1.42 4.61 -7.06
C TRP A 83 -1.78 5.68 -6.04
N MET A 84 -3.07 5.76 -5.69
CA MET A 84 -3.59 6.65 -4.64
C MET A 84 -4.53 5.87 -3.72
N THR A 85 -4.46 6.11 -2.41
CA THR A 85 -5.36 5.47 -1.45
C THR A 85 -6.65 6.27 -1.27
N ILE A 86 -7.78 5.56 -1.20
CA ILE A 86 -9.09 6.05 -0.77
C ILE A 86 -9.50 5.26 0.47
N ILE A 87 -9.95 5.94 1.52
CA ILE A 87 -10.41 5.26 2.74
C ILE A 87 -11.72 4.51 2.50
N CYS A 88 -11.87 3.33 3.05
CA CYS A 88 -13.06 2.48 2.88
C CYS A 88 -14.38 3.14 3.33
N ALA A 89 -14.32 4.15 4.20
CA ALA A 89 -15.47 4.93 4.64
C ALA A 89 -15.92 6.00 3.64
N ALA A 90 -15.18 6.21 2.53
CA ALA A 90 -15.56 7.18 1.50
C ALA A 90 -16.84 6.72 0.77
N PRO A 91 -17.73 7.64 0.39
CA PRO A 91 -18.88 7.33 -0.46
C PRO A 91 -18.45 6.67 -1.77
N LEU A 92 -19.25 5.72 -2.28
CA LEU A 92 -18.95 5.03 -3.55
C LEU A 92 -18.74 6.01 -4.71
N ALA A 93 -19.48 7.12 -4.74
CA ALA A 93 -19.32 8.17 -5.75
C ALA A 93 -17.90 8.80 -5.72
N THR A 94 -17.28 8.93 -4.54
CA THR A 94 -15.88 9.38 -4.41
C THR A 94 -14.91 8.37 -5.02
N VAL A 95 -15.17 7.07 -4.79
CA VAL A 95 -14.37 5.97 -5.34
C VAL A 95 -14.48 5.94 -6.87
N GLU A 96 -15.71 6.03 -7.42
CA GLU A 96 -15.97 6.05 -8.86
C GLU A 96 -15.25 7.21 -9.56
N LYS A 97 -15.31 8.41 -8.98
CA LYS A 97 -14.64 9.61 -9.50
C LYS A 97 -13.12 9.47 -9.47
N GLY A 98 -12.55 9.04 -8.34
CA GLY A 98 -11.11 8.81 -8.21
C GLY A 98 -10.61 7.72 -9.17
N HIS A 99 -11.36 6.63 -9.29
CA HIS A 99 -11.03 5.52 -10.20
C HIS A 99 -11.08 5.96 -11.67
N GLY A 100 -12.08 6.76 -12.07
CA GLY A 100 -12.16 7.29 -13.43
C GLY A 100 -10.93 8.11 -13.84
N VAL A 101 -10.43 8.95 -12.93
CA VAL A 101 -9.17 9.70 -13.15
C VAL A 101 -7.97 8.74 -13.21
N ALA A 102 -7.88 7.79 -12.26
CA ALA A 102 -6.79 6.82 -12.24
C ALA A 102 -6.69 6.08 -13.59
N GLN A 103 -7.80 5.57 -14.11
CA GLN A 103 -7.82 4.89 -15.41
C GLN A 103 -7.34 5.77 -16.56
N SER A 104 -7.74 7.05 -16.59
CA SER A 104 -7.31 7.98 -17.65
C SER A 104 -5.82 8.30 -17.61
N CYS A 105 -5.17 8.13 -16.45
CA CYS A 105 -3.75 8.36 -16.22
C CYS A 105 -2.91 7.07 -16.25
N GLY A 106 -3.52 5.89 -16.44
CA GLY A 106 -2.85 4.59 -16.34
C GLY A 106 -2.42 4.25 -14.90
N GLY A 107 -3.09 4.83 -13.91
CA GLY A 107 -2.87 4.57 -12.50
C GLY A 107 -3.95 3.71 -11.86
N GLU A 108 -3.88 3.47 -10.56
CA GLU A 108 -4.83 2.65 -9.82
C GLU A 108 -5.23 3.28 -8.48
N ILE A 109 -6.44 2.93 -8.01
CA ILE A 109 -6.91 3.24 -6.66
C ILE A 109 -6.74 2.02 -5.77
N GLN A 110 -6.25 2.24 -4.55
CA GLN A 110 -6.21 1.25 -3.48
C GLN A 110 -7.21 1.64 -2.38
N MET A 111 -8.12 0.73 -2.04
CA MET A 111 -9.05 0.94 -0.91
C MET A 111 -8.33 0.65 0.41
N GLU A 112 -8.17 1.66 1.25
CA GLU A 112 -7.54 1.53 2.57
C GLU A 112 -8.56 1.06 3.60
N LEU A 113 -8.35 -0.12 4.16
CA LEU A 113 -9.32 -0.80 5.03
C LEU A 113 -9.06 -0.51 6.50
N PHE A 114 -9.84 0.42 7.06
CA PHE A 114 -9.87 0.74 8.48
C PHE A 114 -11.28 0.71 9.05
N GLY A 115 -11.39 0.38 10.33
CA GLY A 115 -12.66 0.47 11.05
C GLY A 115 -13.75 -0.41 10.44
N ASN A 116 -14.92 0.18 10.22
CA ASN A 116 -16.09 -0.56 9.74
C ASN A 116 -16.17 -0.56 8.22
N TRP A 117 -16.19 -1.75 7.65
CA TRP A 117 -16.46 -2.04 6.25
C TRP A 117 -17.01 -3.46 6.11
N THR A 118 -17.71 -3.75 5.05
CA THR A 118 -18.36 -5.03 4.79
C THR A 118 -17.85 -5.65 3.48
N LEU A 119 -18.12 -6.94 3.29
CA LEU A 119 -17.83 -7.60 2.01
C LEU A 119 -18.74 -7.09 0.88
N ASP A 120 -19.89 -6.51 1.20
CA ASP A 120 -20.75 -5.89 0.19
C ASP A 120 -20.12 -4.58 -0.30
N ASP A 121 -19.55 -3.77 0.58
CA ASP A 121 -18.75 -2.60 0.18
C ASP A 121 -17.59 -3.02 -0.75
N ALA A 122 -16.90 -4.11 -0.42
CA ALA A 122 -15.81 -4.63 -1.25
C ALA A 122 -16.29 -5.08 -2.64
N ARG A 123 -17.48 -5.67 -2.73
CA ARG A 123 -18.10 -6.02 -4.03
C ARG A 123 -18.47 -4.78 -4.83
N ASP A 124 -18.92 -3.71 -4.15
CA ASP A 124 -19.24 -2.44 -4.79
C ASP A 124 -17.97 -1.77 -5.35
N TRP A 125 -16.88 -1.73 -4.59
CA TRP A 125 -15.59 -1.23 -5.10
C TRP A 125 -15.11 -2.04 -6.30
N TYR A 126 -15.19 -3.37 -6.23
CA TYR A 126 -14.80 -4.24 -7.34
C TYR A 126 -15.68 -4.01 -8.58
N ARG A 127 -17.00 -3.80 -8.41
CA ARG A 127 -17.95 -3.54 -9.49
C ARG A 127 -17.67 -2.24 -10.24
N VAL A 128 -17.23 -1.19 -9.52
CA VAL A 128 -16.87 0.09 -10.14
C VAL A 128 -15.46 0.09 -10.75
N GLY A 129 -14.72 -1.00 -10.63
CA GLY A 129 -13.46 -1.20 -11.33
C GLY A 129 -12.21 -1.22 -10.45
N VAL A 130 -12.32 -0.94 -9.16
CA VAL A 130 -11.16 -1.03 -8.24
C VAL A 130 -10.71 -2.49 -8.12
N ARG A 131 -9.40 -2.71 -8.14
CA ARG A 131 -8.79 -4.05 -8.06
C ARG A 131 -7.88 -4.23 -6.87
N GLN A 132 -7.53 -3.19 -6.16
CA GLN A 132 -6.60 -3.24 -5.04
C GLN A 132 -7.24 -2.78 -3.73
N ALA A 133 -6.88 -3.44 -2.64
CA ALA A 133 -7.20 -2.99 -1.29
C ALA A 133 -6.00 -3.16 -0.35
N ILE A 134 -5.89 -2.32 0.65
CA ILE A 134 -4.85 -2.40 1.69
C ILE A 134 -5.49 -2.92 2.97
N TYR A 135 -5.10 -4.11 3.39
CA TYR A 135 -5.52 -4.65 4.68
C TYR A 135 -4.54 -4.17 5.75
N HIS A 136 -5.00 -3.20 6.55
CA HIS A 136 -4.14 -2.45 7.45
C HIS A 136 -4.42 -2.76 8.91
N ARG A 137 -3.44 -3.34 9.62
CA ARG A 137 -3.44 -3.36 11.09
C ARG A 137 -2.85 -2.05 11.58
N GLY A 138 -3.71 -1.08 11.95
CA GLY A 138 -3.33 0.28 12.29
C GLY A 138 -2.28 0.38 13.41
N ARG A 139 -1.57 1.49 13.48
CA ARG A 139 -0.51 1.73 14.48
C ARG A 139 -1.03 1.63 15.92
N ASP A 140 -2.21 2.20 16.18
CA ASP A 140 -2.81 2.21 17.50
C ASP A 140 -3.28 0.80 17.90
N ALA A 141 -3.77 0.01 16.95
CA ALA A 141 -4.11 -1.39 17.15
C ALA A 141 -2.86 -2.24 17.46
N GLN A 142 -1.74 -1.99 16.75
CA GLN A 142 -0.45 -2.62 17.07
C GLN A 142 0.04 -2.25 18.46
N ALA A 143 -0.05 -0.98 18.84
CA ALA A 143 0.34 -0.49 20.16
C ALA A 143 -0.51 -1.11 21.30
N SER A 144 -1.76 -1.46 21.01
CA SER A 144 -2.65 -2.19 21.94
C SER A 144 -2.42 -3.72 21.98
N GLY A 145 -1.42 -4.22 21.23
CA GLY A 145 -1.04 -5.64 21.24
C GLY A 145 -1.83 -6.54 20.28
N GLN A 146 -2.62 -5.95 19.36
CA GLN A 146 -3.36 -6.73 18.36
C GLN A 146 -2.41 -7.50 17.44
N GLN A 147 -2.64 -8.81 17.29
CA GLN A 147 -1.89 -9.68 16.38
C GLN A 147 -2.77 -10.08 15.18
N TRP A 148 -2.13 -10.62 14.13
CA TRP A 148 -2.83 -11.27 13.03
C TRP A 148 -3.54 -12.51 13.52
N GLY A 149 -4.86 -12.61 13.33
CA GLY A 149 -5.68 -13.72 13.76
C GLY A 149 -6.39 -14.44 12.60
N GLU A 150 -7.00 -15.59 12.92
CA GLU A 150 -7.78 -16.37 11.94
C GLU A 150 -8.91 -15.54 11.29
N ALA A 151 -9.54 -14.65 12.07
CA ALA A 151 -10.58 -13.77 11.55
C ALA A 151 -10.05 -12.80 10.48
N ASP A 152 -8.82 -12.26 10.66
CA ASP A 152 -8.19 -11.41 9.64
C ASP A 152 -7.90 -12.19 8.37
N LEU A 153 -7.31 -13.39 8.50
CA LEU A 153 -7.00 -14.26 7.36
C LEU A 153 -8.26 -14.67 6.61
N ALA A 154 -9.35 -15.01 7.32
CA ALA A 154 -10.62 -15.33 6.70
C ALA A 154 -11.22 -14.14 5.92
N ARG A 155 -11.13 -12.92 6.47
CA ARG A 155 -11.57 -11.70 5.77
C ARG A 155 -10.70 -11.38 4.56
N MET A 156 -9.38 -11.51 4.66
CA MET A 156 -8.47 -11.35 3.52
C MET A 156 -8.75 -12.37 2.42
N LYS A 157 -9.02 -13.63 2.80
CA LYS A 157 -9.39 -14.68 1.83
C LYS A 157 -10.69 -14.31 1.10
N ALA A 158 -11.70 -13.85 1.83
CA ALA A 158 -12.99 -13.43 1.24
C ALA A 158 -12.81 -12.24 0.27
N LEU A 159 -11.93 -11.28 0.58
CA LEU A 159 -11.58 -10.18 -0.34
C LEU A 159 -10.87 -10.70 -1.60
N SER A 160 -9.94 -11.66 -1.43
CA SER A 160 -9.26 -12.32 -2.56
C SER A 160 -10.23 -13.08 -3.45
N ASP A 161 -11.25 -13.73 -2.87
CA ASP A 161 -12.28 -14.47 -3.59
C ASP A 161 -13.24 -13.54 -4.37
N ILE A 162 -13.41 -12.28 -3.95
CA ILE A 162 -14.09 -11.23 -4.72
C ILE A 162 -13.26 -10.83 -5.95
N GLY A 163 -11.95 -11.04 -5.93
CA GLY A 163 -11.02 -10.69 -7.00
C GLY A 163 -10.11 -9.51 -6.68
N LEU A 164 -10.10 -9.02 -5.43
CA LEU A 164 -9.18 -7.97 -5.00
C LEU A 164 -7.77 -8.51 -4.77
N GLU A 165 -6.77 -7.75 -5.19
CA GLU A 165 -5.36 -7.93 -4.83
C GLU A 165 -5.08 -7.15 -3.55
N LEU A 166 -4.49 -7.79 -2.54
CA LEU A 166 -4.30 -7.20 -1.23
C LEU A 166 -2.86 -6.73 -1.00
N SER A 167 -2.69 -5.47 -0.65
CA SER A 167 -1.49 -5.00 0.02
C SER A 167 -1.68 -5.15 1.53
N ILE A 168 -0.70 -5.76 2.21
CA ILE A 168 -0.80 -6.08 3.63
C ILE A 168 0.20 -5.24 4.41
N THR A 169 -0.28 -4.57 5.47
CA THR A 169 0.55 -3.67 6.27
C THR A 169 0.17 -3.71 7.75
N GLY A 170 1.04 -3.16 8.58
CA GLY A 170 0.78 -3.03 10.02
C GLY A 170 1.80 -3.78 10.87
N GLY A 171 3.07 -3.34 10.85
CA GLY A 171 4.17 -3.94 11.61
C GLY A 171 4.53 -5.34 11.12
N ILE A 172 4.40 -5.56 9.81
CA ILE A 172 4.72 -6.83 9.17
C ILE A 172 6.23 -7.05 9.13
N THR A 173 6.65 -8.29 9.33
CA THR A 173 8.04 -8.74 9.27
C THR A 173 8.18 -9.91 8.29
N PRO A 174 9.40 -10.28 7.84
CA PRO A 174 9.61 -11.45 6.99
C PRO A 174 9.03 -12.74 7.56
N ALA A 175 9.02 -12.89 8.90
CA ALA A 175 8.49 -14.07 9.59
C ALA A 175 6.95 -14.22 9.48
N ASP A 176 6.24 -13.12 9.22
CA ASP A 176 4.77 -13.14 9.11
C ASP A 176 4.29 -13.61 7.72
N LEU A 177 5.12 -13.50 6.68
CA LEU A 177 4.73 -13.73 5.29
C LEU A 177 4.08 -15.11 5.03
N PRO A 178 4.53 -16.22 5.65
CA PRO A 178 3.90 -17.51 5.46
C PRO A 178 2.41 -17.58 5.83
N LEU A 179 1.92 -16.67 6.71
CA LEU A 179 0.51 -16.58 7.07
C LEU A 179 -0.39 -16.25 5.87
N PHE A 180 0.15 -15.53 4.88
CA PHE A 180 -0.60 -14.96 3.76
C PHE A 180 -0.47 -15.75 2.45
N ARG A 181 0.08 -16.98 2.49
CA ARG A 181 0.34 -17.79 1.27
C ARG A 181 -0.88 -18.06 0.40
N ASP A 182 -2.06 -18.16 1.02
CA ASP A 182 -3.32 -18.47 0.35
C ASP A 182 -4.15 -17.21 0.02
N ILE A 183 -3.57 -16.03 0.24
CA ILE A 183 -4.15 -14.72 -0.04
C ILE A 183 -3.64 -14.21 -1.38
N ASN A 184 -4.48 -13.51 -2.14
CA ASN A 184 -4.08 -12.83 -3.37
C ASN A 184 -3.32 -11.54 -3.03
N VAL A 185 -2.04 -11.70 -2.63
CA VAL A 185 -1.21 -10.59 -2.17
C VAL A 185 -0.62 -9.83 -3.34
N LYS A 186 -0.85 -8.51 -3.39
CA LYS A 186 -0.22 -7.55 -4.31
C LYS A 186 1.14 -7.08 -3.79
N ALA A 187 1.17 -6.63 -2.53
CA ALA A 187 2.38 -6.11 -1.92
C ALA A 187 2.40 -6.31 -0.40
N PHE A 188 3.59 -6.36 0.16
CA PHE A 188 3.84 -6.20 1.59
C PHE A 188 4.36 -4.79 1.84
N ILE A 189 3.66 -4.03 2.68
CA ILE A 189 4.01 -2.65 2.97
C ILE A 189 4.74 -2.60 4.32
N ALA A 190 5.99 -2.18 4.31
CA ALA A 190 6.82 -2.04 5.48
C ALA A 190 7.33 -0.60 5.62
N GLY A 191 7.06 0.03 6.73
CA GLY A 191 7.59 1.34 7.11
C GLY A 191 8.75 1.18 8.09
N ARG A 192 8.46 1.26 9.39
CA ARG A 192 9.45 1.17 10.48
C ARG A 192 10.30 -0.10 10.46
N ALA A 193 9.75 -1.22 9.97
CA ALA A 193 10.50 -2.47 9.83
C ALA A 193 11.67 -2.34 8.84
N LEU A 194 11.57 -1.44 7.86
CA LEU A 194 12.65 -1.12 6.91
C LEU A 194 13.40 0.14 7.36
N ALA A 195 12.75 1.31 7.34
CA ALA A 195 13.38 2.61 7.59
C ALA A 195 13.98 2.73 9.01
N GLY A 196 13.43 2.06 10.01
CA GLY A 196 13.94 2.05 11.39
C GLY A 196 14.93 0.94 11.72
N ALA A 197 15.30 0.07 10.77
CA ALA A 197 16.21 -1.04 11.02
C ALA A 197 17.68 -0.57 11.10
N GLN A 198 18.51 -1.30 11.86
CA GLN A 198 19.95 -1.07 11.88
C GLN A 198 20.62 -1.36 10.53
N ASN A 199 20.09 -2.34 9.80
CA ASN A 199 20.52 -2.68 8.45
C ASN A 199 19.30 -2.83 7.53
N PRO A 200 18.79 -1.71 6.97
CA PRO A 200 17.54 -1.70 6.18
C PRO A 200 17.59 -2.58 4.93
N THR A 201 18.72 -2.60 4.23
CA THR A 201 18.89 -3.40 3.00
C THR A 201 18.93 -4.90 3.28
N GLN A 202 19.46 -5.34 4.42
CA GLN A 202 19.40 -6.72 4.84
C GLN A 202 17.96 -7.15 5.12
N VAL A 203 17.18 -6.34 5.85
CA VAL A 203 15.77 -6.63 6.13
C VAL A 203 14.97 -6.71 4.83
N ALA A 204 15.21 -5.81 3.87
CA ALA A 204 14.58 -5.88 2.55
C ALA A 204 14.95 -7.20 1.81
N SER A 205 16.21 -7.62 1.89
CA SER A 205 16.66 -8.90 1.33
C SER A 205 15.96 -10.09 1.98
N GLU A 206 15.74 -10.06 3.30
CA GLU A 206 15.00 -11.10 4.03
C GLU A 206 13.53 -11.16 3.59
N PHE A 207 12.86 -10.01 3.37
CA PHE A 207 11.53 -9.96 2.76
C PHE A 207 11.52 -10.62 1.39
N HIS A 208 12.44 -10.26 0.50
CA HIS A 208 12.51 -10.85 -0.84
C HIS A 208 12.82 -12.36 -0.80
N ALA A 209 13.67 -12.82 0.11
CA ALA A 209 13.94 -14.24 0.29
C ALA A 209 12.68 -15.02 0.66
N GLN A 210 11.88 -14.50 1.60
CA GLN A 210 10.60 -15.12 2.00
C GLN A 210 9.57 -15.05 0.87
N ILE A 211 9.43 -13.91 0.19
CA ILE A 211 8.53 -13.78 -0.97
C ILE A 211 8.89 -14.82 -2.03
N ASN A 212 10.17 -14.96 -2.36
CA ASN A 212 10.61 -15.93 -3.35
C ASN A 212 10.40 -17.38 -2.90
N ALA A 213 10.63 -17.69 -1.62
CA ALA A 213 10.41 -19.02 -1.07
C ALA A 213 8.94 -19.46 -1.13
N ILE A 214 8.00 -18.52 -0.93
CA ILE A 214 6.56 -18.83 -0.85
C ILE A 214 5.89 -18.73 -2.23
N TRP A 215 6.22 -17.72 -3.03
CA TRP A 215 5.55 -17.43 -4.32
C TRP A 215 6.44 -17.66 -5.55
N GLY A 216 7.76 -17.80 -5.39
CA GLY A 216 8.69 -17.94 -6.52
C GLY A 216 8.55 -19.25 -7.29
N ALA A 217 8.19 -20.35 -6.62
CA ALA A 217 8.06 -21.66 -7.24
C ALA A 217 6.86 -21.83 -8.21
N GLN A 218 5.96 -20.85 -8.29
CA GLN A 218 4.83 -20.87 -9.21
C GLN A 218 5.16 -20.33 -10.62
N TYR A 219 6.41 -19.87 -10.84
CA TYR A 219 6.86 -19.22 -12.09
C TYR A 219 8.18 -19.79 -12.66
N ALA A 220 8.61 -20.98 -12.17
CA ALA A 220 9.76 -21.71 -12.72
C ALA A 220 9.32 -22.71 -13.79
#